data_cb54eda9949b539a5d8dee4aadbadff0
#
_entry.id   cb54eda9949b539a5d8dee4aadbadff0
#
_cell.length_a   1.000
_cell.length_b   1.000
_cell.length_c   1.000
_cell.angle_alpha   90.00
_cell.angle_beta   90.00
_cell.angle_gamma   90.00
#
_symmetry.space_group_name_H-M   'P 1'
#
loop_
_entity.id
_entity.type
_entity.pdbx_description
1 polymer ?
#
loop_
_entity_poly.entity_id
_entity_poly.type
_entity_poly.pdbx_seq_one_letter_code
_entity_poly.pdbx_strand_id
1 'polypeptide(L)'
;MERHNDQTSGKEKKIKVERVQTGIRMEKSMVKVLKAMAEYHDISLGVLLERIVLHAFENQPVFNQESLEKIKAIKEVYDMDYGLEMSRQWADSEN
;
A
#
# COMPACT_ATOMS: atom_id res chain seq x y z
N MET A 1 -3.27 32.07 -3.34
CA MET A 1 -3.86 31.70 -2.96
C MET A 1 -4.20 31.64 -3.32
N GLU A 2 -3.78 31.13 -3.18
CA GLU A 2 -4.22 30.63 -3.08
C GLU A 2 -4.38 30.44 -3.10
N ARG A 3 -3.94 30.37 -3.15
CA ARG A 3 -4.35 29.87 -2.87
C ARG A 3 -4.58 29.80 -2.63
N HIS A 4 -4.19 29.76 -2.79
CA HIS A 4 -4.74 29.44 -2.36
C HIS A 4 -4.83 29.55 -2.15
N ASN A 5 -4.41 29.55 -2.14
CA ASN A 5 -4.75 29.50 -1.60
C ASN A 5 -4.75 29.59 -1.45
N ASP A 6 -4.41 29.54 -1.32
CA ASP A 6 -4.60 29.42 -0.76
C ASP A 6 -4.65 29.47 -0.55
N GLN A 7 -4.41 29.21 -0.17
CA GLN A 7 -4.63 28.99 0.45
C GLN A 7 -4.56 28.83 0.89
N THR A 8 -4.33 28.84 1.12
CA THR A 8 -4.30 28.48 1.90
C THR A 8 -4.08 28.53 2.31
N SER A 9 -3.67 28.90 3.12
CA SER A 9 -3.43 28.77 3.70
C SER A 9 -3.16 28.48 3.82
N GLY A 10 -2.95 29.03 4.88
CA GLY A 10 -2.40 28.13 5.28
C GLY A 10 -2.43 27.25 4.34
N LYS A 11 -2.30 27.36 4.03
CA LYS A 11 -2.57 26.62 3.20
C LYS A 11 -1.72 25.61 2.76
N GLU A 12 -2.22 24.55 2.71
CA GLU A 12 -1.58 23.40 2.26
C GLU A 12 -1.17 23.51 0.83
N LYS A 13 0.05 23.11 0.54
CA LYS A 13 0.52 23.03 -0.79
C LYS A 13 -0.01 21.83 -1.50
N LYS A 14 -0.53 22.02 -2.69
CA LYS A 14 -0.88 20.89 -3.54
C LYS A 14 0.31 20.52 -4.39
N ILE A 15 0.65 19.25 -4.38
CA ILE A 15 1.76 18.73 -5.16
C ILE A 15 1.22 18.13 -6.43
N LYS A 16 1.71 18.60 -7.54
CA LYS A 16 1.36 17.99 -8.81
C LYS A 16 2.19 16.72 -9.00
N VAL A 17 1.52 15.64 -9.31
CA VAL A 17 2.20 14.38 -9.54
C VAL A 17 1.89 13.91 -10.94
N GLU A 18 2.86 13.30 -11.53
CA GLU A 18 2.71 12.66 -12.82
C GLU A 18 2.78 11.17 -12.60
N ARG A 19 1.71 10.45 -12.95
CA ARG A 19 1.66 9.01 -12.72
C ARG A 19 1.91 8.30 -14.03
N VAL A 20 2.62 7.19 -13.94
CA VAL A 20 2.90 6.36 -15.09
C VAL A 20 2.33 4.99 -14.85
N GLN A 21 2.01 4.31 -15.92
CA GLN A 21 1.60 2.91 -15.84
C GLN A 21 2.84 2.06 -15.66
N THR A 22 2.81 1.17 -14.68
CA THR A 22 3.92 0.27 -14.47
C THR A 22 3.39 -1.12 -14.17
N GLY A 23 4.10 -2.13 -14.66
CA GLY A 23 3.74 -3.51 -14.42
C GLY A 23 4.73 -4.16 -13.48
N ILE A 24 4.22 -4.83 -12.46
CA ILE A 24 5.07 -5.57 -11.54
C ILE A 24 4.45 -6.94 -11.33
N ARG A 25 5.28 -7.86 -10.89
CA ARG A 25 4.82 -9.19 -10.54
C ARG A 25 4.93 -9.37 -9.05
N MET A 26 3.90 -9.95 -8.47
CA MET A 26 3.85 -10.18 -7.04
C MET A 26 3.27 -11.55 -6.80
N GLU A 27 3.57 -12.10 -5.64
CA GLU A 27 3.02 -13.37 -5.27
C GLU A 27 1.49 -13.28 -5.23
N LYS A 28 0.82 -14.32 -5.70
CA LYS A 28 -0.61 -14.28 -5.98
C LYS A 28 -1.45 -13.97 -4.75
N SER A 29 -1.19 -14.66 -3.63
CA SER A 29 -2.00 -14.44 -2.42
C SER A 29 -1.74 -13.04 -1.86
N MET A 30 -0.52 -12.54 -1.98
CA MET A 30 -0.21 -11.19 -1.53
C MET A 30 -1.03 -10.16 -2.29
N VAL A 31 -1.19 -10.35 -3.61
CA VAL A 31 -2.02 -9.44 -4.40
C VAL A 31 -3.45 -9.48 -3.93
N LYS A 32 -3.97 -10.67 -3.61
CA LYS A 32 -5.34 -10.79 -3.12
C LYS A 32 -5.52 -10.08 -1.79
N VAL A 33 -4.54 -10.21 -0.89
CA VAL A 33 -4.61 -9.53 0.39
C VAL A 33 -4.57 -8.01 0.19
N LEU A 34 -3.70 -7.53 -0.70
CA LEU A 34 -3.63 -6.10 -0.99
C LEU A 34 -4.93 -5.57 -1.54
N LYS A 35 -5.53 -6.28 -2.48
CA LYS A 35 -6.80 -5.84 -3.06
C LYS A 35 -7.90 -5.81 -2.02
N ALA A 36 -7.93 -6.81 -1.14
CA ALA A 36 -8.93 -6.84 -0.06
C ALA A 36 -8.73 -5.68 0.90
N MET A 37 -7.49 -5.33 1.21
CA MET A 37 -7.21 -4.21 2.09
C MET A 37 -7.57 -2.88 1.45
N ALA A 38 -7.33 -2.74 0.16
CA ALA A 38 -7.74 -1.54 -0.56
C ALA A 38 -9.25 -1.39 -0.49
N GLU A 39 -9.97 -2.48 -0.69
CA GLU A 39 -11.42 -2.47 -0.59
C GLU A 39 -11.89 -2.11 0.82
N TYR A 40 -11.24 -2.67 1.82
CA TYR A 40 -11.57 -2.40 3.21
C TYR A 40 -11.41 -0.92 3.55
N HIS A 41 -10.40 -0.27 2.99
CA HIS A 41 -10.15 1.14 3.22
C HIS A 41 -10.86 2.04 2.21
N ASP A 42 -11.56 1.44 1.26
CA ASP A 42 -12.32 2.18 0.25
C ASP A 42 -11.41 3.08 -0.59
N ILE A 43 -10.28 2.54 -0.99
CA ILE A 43 -9.32 3.23 -1.85
C ILE A 43 -8.88 2.29 -2.96
N SER A 44 -8.27 2.85 -3.99
CA SER A 44 -7.75 2.02 -5.07
C SER A 44 -6.48 1.30 -4.63
N LEU A 45 -6.17 0.22 -5.33
CA LEU A 45 -4.93 -0.52 -5.07
C LEU A 45 -3.72 0.39 -5.25
N GLY A 46 -3.73 1.22 -6.28
CA GLY A 46 -2.61 2.12 -6.51
C GLY A 46 -2.40 3.09 -5.36
N VAL A 47 -3.49 3.65 -4.84
CA VAL A 47 -3.40 4.56 -3.70
C VAL A 47 -2.86 3.83 -2.48
N LEU A 48 -3.33 2.60 -2.24
CA LEU A 48 -2.83 1.82 -1.11
C LEU A 48 -1.33 1.57 -1.25
N LEU A 49 -0.89 1.16 -2.44
CA LEU A 49 0.52 0.89 -2.64
C LEU A 49 1.38 2.13 -2.48
N GLU A 50 0.90 3.28 -2.98
CA GLU A 50 1.64 4.53 -2.79
C GLU A 50 1.77 4.86 -1.31
N ARG A 51 0.72 4.66 -0.53
CA ARG A 51 0.79 4.90 0.91
C ARG A 51 1.80 3.99 1.59
N ILE A 52 1.78 2.71 1.22
CA ILE A 52 2.72 1.76 1.81
C ILE A 52 4.16 2.18 1.49
N VAL A 53 4.41 2.55 0.24
CA VAL A 53 5.75 2.93 -0.18
C VAL A 53 6.20 4.19 0.55
N LEU A 54 5.34 5.20 0.64
CA LEU A 54 5.71 6.43 1.32
C LEU A 54 6.02 6.19 2.79
N HIS A 55 5.21 5.37 3.45
CA HIS A 55 5.46 5.06 4.85
C HIS A 55 6.77 4.28 5.00
N ALA A 56 7.02 3.36 4.07
CA ALA A 56 8.27 2.61 4.12
C ALA A 56 9.48 3.52 3.93
N PHE A 57 9.37 4.47 3.00
CA PHE A 57 10.47 5.41 2.76
C PHE A 57 10.78 6.26 3.99
N GLU A 58 9.75 6.56 4.79
CA GLU A 58 9.92 7.38 5.98
C GLU A 58 10.07 6.54 7.24
N ASN A 59 10.14 5.24 7.09
CA ASN A 59 10.27 4.30 8.20
C ASN A 59 9.14 4.48 9.22
N GLN A 60 7.92 4.63 8.72
CA GLN A 60 6.74 4.81 9.55
C GLN A 60 5.76 3.68 9.30
N PRO A 61 5.08 3.19 10.34
CA PRO A 61 4.06 2.15 10.12
C PRO A 61 2.88 2.73 9.37
N VAL A 62 2.35 1.96 8.43
CA VAL A 62 1.25 2.41 7.60
C VAL A 62 -0.11 1.97 8.15
N PHE A 63 -0.16 0.88 8.92
CA PHE A 63 -1.42 0.32 9.39
C PHE A 63 -1.54 0.45 10.90
N ASN A 64 -2.73 0.84 11.36
CA ASN A 64 -3.01 0.83 12.79
C ASN A 64 -3.34 -0.60 13.23
N GLN A 65 -3.59 -0.77 14.53
CA GLN A 65 -3.81 -2.11 15.09
C GLN A 65 -5.03 -2.78 14.47
N GLU A 66 -6.11 -2.02 14.26
CA GLU A 66 -7.31 -2.59 13.68
C GLU A 66 -7.04 -3.11 12.27
N SER A 67 -6.32 -2.34 11.47
CA SER A 67 -5.97 -2.77 10.11
C SER A 67 -5.04 -3.98 10.13
N LEU A 68 -4.11 -4.03 11.07
CA LEU A 68 -3.21 -5.18 11.17
C LEU A 68 -3.98 -6.45 11.49
N GLU A 69 -4.99 -6.35 12.35
CA GLU A 69 -5.82 -7.51 12.66
C GLU A 69 -6.63 -7.94 11.46
N LYS A 70 -7.10 -6.97 10.69
CA LYS A 70 -7.83 -7.28 9.46
C LYS A 70 -6.92 -7.97 8.44
N ILE A 71 -5.69 -7.50 8.31
CA ILE A 71 -4.72 -8.13 7.42
C ILE A 71 -4.52 -9.58 7.83
N LYS A 72 -4.38 -9.84 9.13
CA LYS A 72 -4.17 -11.20 9.60
C LYS A 72 -5.32 -12.10 9.21
N ALA A 73 -6.56 -11.62 9.39
CA ALA A 73 -7.73 -12.40 9.02
C ALA A 73 -7.80 -12.64 7.52
N ILE A 74 -7.51 -11.63 6.72
CA ILE A 74 -7.58 -11.75 5.27
C ILE A 74 -6.50 -12.69 4.76
N LYS A 75 -5.31 -12.65 5.35
CA LYS A 75 -4.24 -13.58 4.98
C LYS A 75 -4.71 -15.02 5.14
N GLU A 76 -5.45 -15.30 6.21
CA GLU A 76 -5.96 -16.65 6.41
C GLU A 76 -6.97 -17.05 5.35
N VAL A 77 -7.81 -16.09 4.94
CA VAL A 77 -8.80 -16.36 3.90
C VAL A 77 -8.13 -16.77 2.60
N TYR A 78 -7.02 -16.16 2.27
CA TYR A 78 -6.35 -16.39 0.99
C TYR A 78 -5.13 -17.30 1.10
N ASP A 79 -4.98 -17.95 2.24
CA ASP A 79 -3.87 -18.90 2.47
C ASP A 79 -2.50 -18.27 2.27
N MET A 80 -2.37 -17.01 2.64
CA MET A 80 -1.06 -16.36 2.64
C MET A 80 -0.39 -16.67 3.97
N ASP A 81 0.34 -17.78 4.01
CA ASP A 81 0.86 -18.33 5.25
C ASP A 81 2.33 -18.03 5.47
N TYR A 82 2.80 -16.90 4.96
CA TYR A 82 4.17 -16.47 5.14
C TYR A 82 4.20 -14.99 5.51
N GLY A 83 5.34 -14.53 5.96
CA GLY A 83 5.53 -13.15 6.35
C GLY A 83 6.87 -12.61 5.88
N LEU A 84 7.37 -11.64 6.61
CA LEU A 84 8.56 -10.90 6.22
C LEU A 84 9.78 -11.77 6.01
N GLU A 85 9.86 -12.86 6.74
CA GLU A 85 11.02 -13.74 6.65
C GLU A 85 11.21 -14.31 5.25
N MET A 86 10.16 -14.36 4.46
CA MET A 86 10.24 -14.95 3.12
C MET A 86 10.80 -13.98 2.09
N SER A 87 10.88 -12.70 2.41
CA SER A 87 11.28 -11.71 1.41
C SER A 87 12.70 -11.93 0.90
N ARG A 88 13.52 -12.65 1.65
CA ARG A 88 14.89 -12.93 1.25
C ARG A 88 15.12 -14.36 0.79
N GLN A 89 14.06 -15.17 0.79
CA GLN A 89 14.19 -16.60 0.52
C GLN A 89 13.41 -17.02 -0.70
N TRP A 90 12.87 -16.06 -1.43
CA TRP A 90 12.03 -16.40 -2.57
C TRP A 90 12.85 -16.98 -3.69
N ALA A 91 12.39 -18.11 -4.20
CA ALA A 91 12.91 -18.66 -5.44
C ALA A 91 11.81 -18.42 -6.46
N ASP A 92 12.01 -17.39 -7.26
CA ASP A 92 11.04 -17.01 -8.28
C ASP A 92 11.12 -18.02 -9.41
N SER A 93 9.98 -18.63 -9.75
CA SER A 93 9.95 -19.63 -10.80
C SER A 93 10.32 -19.06 -12.15
N GLU A 94 10.38 -17.75 -12.25
CA GLU A 94 10.75 -17.09 -13.50
C GLU A 94 12.21 -16.76 -13.61
N ASN A 95 12.98 -17.10 -12.64
CA ASN A 95 14.43 -16.87 -12.72
C ASN A 95 15.12 -18.07 -13.35
#